data_f8879cf01d309d706ebcfa37959827a8
#
_entry.id   f8879cf01d309d706ebcfa37959827a8
#
_cell.length_a   1.000
_cell.length_b   1.000
_cell.length_c   1.000
_cell.angle_alpha   90.00
_cell.angle_beta   90.00
_cell.angle_gamma   90.00
#
_symmetry.space_group_name_H-M   'P 1'
#
loop_
_entity.id
_entity.type
_entity.pdbx_description
1 polymer ?
#
loop_
_entity_poly.entity_id
_entity_poly.type
_entity_poly.pdbx_seq_one_letter_code
_entity_poly.pdbx_strand_id
1 'polypeptide(L)'
;LRFVSFGGGMRFRKRTSQVDATRWFAEGDHERVERREGKWAVATPEGWRSVKPGDWIVRDECGNCWPMEDGLFMHCYEPAAD
;
A
#
# COMPACT_ATOMS: atom_id res chain seq x y z
N LEU A 1 9.11 -9.51 -4.39
CA LEU A 1 8.57 -9.86 -3.14
C LEU A 1 7.91 -11.20 -3.10
N ARG A 2 7.30 -11.62 -4.15
CA ARG A 2 6.68 -12.92 -4.19
C ARG A 2 6.62 -13.41 -5.61
N PHE A 3 6.44 -14.70 -5.73
CA PHE A 3 6.30 -15.31 -7.02
C PHE A 3 4.87 -15.27 -7.47
N VAL A 4 4.70 -15.16 -8.77
CA VAL A 4 3.41 -15.26 -9.39
C VAL A 4 3.44 -16.50 -10.27
N SER A 5 2.54 -17.42 -10.02
CA SER A 5 2.43 -18.63 -10.83
C SER A 5 1.16 -18.58 -11.63
N PHE A 6 1.27 -18.96 -12.87
CA PHE A 6 0.12 -19.01 -13.75
C PHE A 6 -0.10 -20.43 -14.19
N GLY A 7 -1.34 -20.79 -14.44
CA GLY A 7 -1.71 -22.15 -14.78
C GLY A 7 -1.16 -22.59 -16.07
N GLY A 8 -0.46 -22.04 -16.80
CA GLY A 8 0.14 -22.50 -18.02
C GLY A 8 1.54 -22.98 -17.87
N GLY A 9 2.02 -23.04 -16.65
CA GLY A 9 3.34 -23.55 -16.41
C GLY A 9 4.45 -22.53 -16.48
N MET A 10 4.16 -21.30 -16.82
CA MET A 10 5.18 -20.27 -16.75
C MET A 10 5.22 -19.68 -15.36
N ARG A 11 6.42 -19.45 -14.90
CA ARG A 11 6.62 -18.93 -13.56
C ARG A 11 7.28 -17.57 -13.67
N PHE A 12 6.70 -16.61 -13.00
CA PHE A 12 7.24 -15.25 -13.00
C PHE A 12 7.60 -14.85 -11.60
N ARG A 13 8.71 -14.17 -11.48
CA ARG A 13 9.12 -13.57 -10.21
C ARG A 13 8.83 -12.08 -10.29
N LYS A 14 8.16 -11.58 -9.30
CA LYS A 14 8.00 -10.14 -9.20
C LYS A 14 9.37 -9.55 -8.92
N ARG A 15 9.71 -8.49 -9.62
CA ARG A 15 10.97 -7.82 -9.36
C ARG A 15 11.02 -7.37 -7.91
N THR A 16 12.21 -7.48 -7.34
CA THR A 16 12.43 -6.91 -6.04
C THR A 16 12.27 -5.42 -6.19
N SER A 17 11.31 -4.87 -5.50
CA SER A 17 11.05 -3.45 -5.57
C SER A 17 10.78 -2.95 -4.18
N GLN A 18 11.05 -1.69 -4.01
CA GLN A 18 10.76 -1.03 -2.75
C GLN A 18 9.45 -0.30 -2.89
N VAL A 19 8.77 -0.14 -1.78
CA VAL A 19 7.58 0.69 -1.74
C VAL A 19 7.85 1.81 -0.76
N ASP A 20 7.21 2.93 -0.99
CA ASP A 20 7.21 4.01 -0.03
C ASP A 20 6.02 3.77 0.89
N ALA A 21 6.22 3.92 2.17
CA ALA A 21 5.13 3.72 3.11
C ALA A 21 5.13 4.85 4.12
N THR A 22 3.97 5.41 4.34
CA THR A 22 3.78 6.49 5.30
C THR A 22 2.69 6.06 6.25
N ARG A 23 2.98 6.14 7.54
CA ARG A 23 1.96 5.83 8.52
C ARG A 23 1.06 7.05 8.69
N TRP A 24 -0.22 6.84 8.53
CA TRP A 24 -1.18 7.93 8.54
C TRP A 24 -1.95 7.98 9.86
N PHE A 25 -2.04 9.16 10.45
CA PHE A 25 -2.81 9.36 11.68
C PHE A 25 -3.84 10.46 11.53
N ALA A 26 -3.56 11.47 10.72
CA ALA A 26 -4.42 12.63 10.63
C ALA A 26 -4.24 13.33 9.30
N GLU A 27 -5.13 14.24 9.05
CA GLU A 27 -5.09 15.06 7.84
C GLU A 27 -3.72 15.67 7.63
N GLY A 28 -3.22 15.56 6.40
CA GLY A 28 -1.92 16.13 6.05
C GLY A 28 -0.78 15.14 6.11
N ASP A 29 -0.98 13.99 6.74
CA ASP A 29 0.09 13.00 6.84
C ASP A 29 0.43 12.34 5.51
N HIS A 30 -0.54 12.30 4.59
CA HIS A 30 -0.27 11.79 3.26
C HIS A 30 -1.14 12.53 2.24
N GLU A 31 -0.50 12.96 1.17
CA GLU A 31 -1.17 13.81 0.17
C GLU A 31 -2.32 13.12 -0.57
N ARG A 32 -2.28 11.80 -0.64
CA ARG A 32 -3.30 11.04 -1.36
C ARG A 32 -4.51 10.70 -0.51
N VAL A 33 -4.44 10.92 0.80
CA VAL A 33 -5.58 10.66 1.68
C VAL A 33 -6.45 11.90 1.71
N GLU A 34 -7.71 11.74 1.39
CA GLU A 34 -8.63 12.86 1.39
C GLU A 34 -9.95 12.48 2.01
N ARG A 35 -10.72 13.48 2.36
CA ARG A 35 -12.00 13.25 3.00
C ARG A 35 -13.07 13.08 1.93
N ARG A 36 -13.76 11.96 2.00
CA ARG A 36 -14.83 11.65 1.05
C ARG A 36 -16.01 11.12 1.82
N GLU A 37 -17.16 11.76 1.63
CA GLU A 37 -18.40 11.35 2.26
C GLU A 37 -18.24 11.17 3.77
N GLY A 38 -17.51 12.10 4.37
CA GLY A 38 -17.32 12.10 5.82
C GLY A 38 -16.29 11.13 6.34
N LYS A 39 -15.58 10.44 5.47
CA LYS A 39 -14.56 9.47 5.86
C LYS A 39 -13.25 9.76 5.16
N TRP A 40 -12.17 9.37 5.81
CA TRP A 40 -10.85 9.48 5.19
C TRP A 40 -10.65 8.29 4.27
N ALA A 41 -10.14 8.56 3.07
CA ALA A 41 -10.01 7.52 2.07
C ALA A 41 -8.85 7.81 1.13
N VAL A 42 -8.36 6.77 0.48
CA VAL A 42 -7.33 6.88 -0.53
C VAL A 42 -7.79 6.13 -1.77
N ALA A 43 -7.49 6.68 -2.94
CA ALA A 43 -7.81 6.03 -4.19
C ALA A 43 -6.82 4.92 -4.45
N THR A 44 -7.32 3.74 -4.74
CA THR A 44 -6.50 2.58 -5.09
C THR A 44 -6.91 2.11 -6.48
N PRO A 45 -6.12 1.21 -7.10
CA PRO A 45 -6.53 0.68 -8.39
C PRO A 45 -7.90 0.00 -8.38
N GLU A 46 -8.35 -0.40 -7.21
CA GLU A 46 -9.64 -1.06 -7.07
C GLU A 46 -10.74 -0.13 -6.56
N GLY A 47 -10.46 1.16 -6.50
CA GLY A 47 -11.41 2.16 -6.05
C GLY A 47 -11.01 2.77 -4.72
N TRP A 48 -11.90 3.55 -4.16
CA TRP A 48 -11.63 4.22 -2.90
C TRP A 48 -11.68 3.24 -1.74
N ARG A 49 -10.69 3.37 -0.86
CA ARG A 49 -10.62 2.54 0.34
C ARG A 49 -10.51 3.46 1.55
N SER A 50 -11.18 3.10 2.62
CA SER A 50 -11.15 3.91 3.82
C SER A 50 -9.81 3.77 4.54
N VAL A 51 -9.42 4.85 5.20
CA VAL A 51 -8.17 4.93 5.93
C VAL A 51 -8.49 5.26 7.38
N LYS A 52 -7.83 4.57 8.30
CA LYS A 52 -8.01 4.80 9.74
C LYS A 52 -6.70 5.25 10.34
N PRO A 53 -6.75 6.02 11.43
CA PRO A 53 -5.51 6.41 12.11
C PRO A 53 -4.69 5.16 12.47
N GLY A 54 -3.41 5.21 12.13
CA GLY A 54 -2.52 4.08 12.34
C GLY A 54 -2.29 3.22 11.12
N ASP A 55 -3.11 3.39 10.08
CA ASP A 55 -2.90 2.66 8.83
C ASP A 55 -1.68 3.19 8.11
N TRP A 56 -1.07 2.31 7.34
CA TRP A 56 0.02 2.67 6.45
C TRP A 56 -0.54 2.94 5.07
N ILE A 57 -0.04 3.98 4.42
CA ILE A 57 -0.34 4.22 3.01
C ILE A 57 0.88 3.77 2.24
N VAL A 58 0.70 2.74 1.44
CA VAL A 58 1.80 2.13 0.69
C VAL A 58 1.71 2.58 -0.75
N ARG A 59 2.83 3.00 -1.29
CA ARG A 59 2.89 3.48 -2.67
C ARG A 59 3.95 2.69 -3.41
N ASP A 60 3.57 2.13 -4.56
CA ASP A 60 4.50 1.34 -5.35
C ASP A 60 5.20 2.19 -6.41
N GLU A 61 6.04 1.55 -7.21
CA GLU A 61 6.81 2.26 -8.23
C GLU A 61 5.93 2.84 -9.33
N CYS A 62 4.75 2.30 -9.51
CA CYS A 62 3.84 2.79 -10.53
C CYS A 62 2.97 3.95 -10.04
N GLY A 63 3.12 4.32 -8.78
CA GLY A 63 2.34 5.40 -8.22
C GLY A 63 1.01 4.97 -7.64
N ASN A 64 0.74 3.68 -7.59
CA ASN A 64 -0.48 3.17 -6.99
C ASN A 64 -0.35 3.20 -5.47
N CYS A 65 -1.42 3.60 -4.80
CA CYS A 65 -1.44 3.65 -3.35
C CYS A 65 -2.53 2.75 -2.82
N TRP A 66 -2.32 2.22 -1.62
CA TRP A 66 -3.35 1.47 -0.92
C TRP A 66 -3.08 1.52 0.58
N PRO A 67 -4.14 1.37 1.39
CA PRO A 67 -3.96 1.38 2.84
C PRO A 67 -3.71 -0.04 3.34
N MET A 68 -2.91 -0.14 4.38
CA MET A 68 -2.69 -1.41 5.07
C MET A 68 -2.71 -1.16 6.56
N GLU A 69 -3.35 -2.05 7.30
CA GLU A 69 -3.29 -1.93 8.74
C GLU A 69 -1.89 -2.29 9.23
N ASP A 70 -1.54 -1.77 10.39
CA ASP A 70 -0.19 -1.87 10.92
C ASP A 70 0.29 -3.32 11.06
N GLY A 71 -0.52 -4.18 11.64
CA GLY A 71 -0.11 -5.58 11.85
C GLY A 71 0.20 -6.28 10.54
N LEU A 72 -0.65 -6.08 9.54
CA LEU A 72 -0.44 -6.68 8.24
C LEU A 72 0.79 -6.09 7.55
N PHE A 73 0.95 -4.78 7.66
CA PHE A 73 2.10 -4.12 7.05
C PHE A 73 3.42 -4.66 7.62
N MET A 74 3.49 -4.75 8.93
CA MET A 74 4.71 -5.23 9.58
C MET A 74 5.00 -6.69 9.27
N HIS A 75 3.96 -7.45 8.95
CA HIS A 75 4.13 -8.84 8.55
C HIS A 75 4.67 -8.96 7.13
N CYS A 76 4.23 -8.07 6.23
CA CYS A 76 4.54 -8.18 4.80
C CYS A 76 5.78 -7.41 4.36
N TYR A 77 6.18 -6.41 5.11
CA TYR A 77 7.26 -5.52 4.71
C TYR A 77 8.26 -5.34 5.82
N GLU A 78 9.48 -5.01 5.44
CA GLU A 78 10.52 -4.69 6.40
C GLU A 78 11.24 -3.44 5.87
N PRO A 79 11.91 -2.70 6.77
CA PRO A 79 12.66 -1.52 6.33
C PRO A 79 13.67 -1.91 5.27
N ALA A 80 13.79 -1.07 4.24
CA ALA A 80 14.75 -1.32 3.19
C ALA A 80 16.15 -1.09 3.73
N ALA A 81 17.04 -2.01 3.42
CA ALA A 81 18.45 -1.85 3.78
C ALA A 81 19.13 -1.09 2.65
N ASP A 82 19.90 -0.12 3.01
CA ASP A 82 20.65 0.69 2.04
C ASP A 82 22.04 0.15 1.82
#